data_02fc156884fa9fd4d8bda961517b2ff6
#
_entry.id   02fc156884fa9fd4d8bda961517b2ff6
#
_cell.length_a   1.000
_cell.length_b   1.000
_cell.length_c   1.000
_cell.angle_alpha   90.00
_cell.angle_beta   90.00
_cell.angle_gamma   90.00
#
_symmetry.space_group_name_H-M   'P 1'
#
loop_
_entity.id
_entity.type
_entity.pdbx_description
1 polymer ?
#
loop_
_entity_poly.entity_id
_entity_poly.type
_entity_poly.pdbx_seq_one_letter_code
_entity_poly.pdbx_strand_id
1 'polypeptide(L)'
;TVVNINAGGVTRLSGMIAGLMLLVVMLAFSSIASQIPAAVLAGILITVGIGVMDYKGLKAMPYMPKSEVVIMIVVLVLASVWNLVYAVGIGLVIASLMFMKKIGDLTSEHSEVTQLSDNENWESLIDLPSAVKNQIVVKQIKGPLFFGSTSEFQSLAQQIPNEAAYIIFKMDSMQYMDQSGLFTMEDILIDFVSQGKKILLVNVLPQPKAMLERIDIIPALIPSEHIFESMEDSLTFIKEIKNN
;
A
#
# COMPACT_ATOMS: atom_id res chain seq x y z
N THR A 1 21.74 8.20 20.50
CA THR A 1 22.32 6.91 19.99
C THR A 1 23.49 7.16 19.04
N VAL A 2 23.37 8.01 18.02
CA VAL A 2 24.45 8.29 17.05
C VAL A 2 25.69 8.84 17.75
N VAL A 3 25.53 9.80 18.66
CA VAL A 3 26.65 10.37 19.43
C VAL A 3 27.36 9.30 20.27
N ASN A 4 26.61 8.36 20.88
CA ASN A 4 27.17 7.27 21.64
C ASN A 4 27.97 6.29 20.76
N ILE A 5 27.48 6.01 19.55
CA ILE A 5 28.17 5.16 18.56
C ILE A 5 29.45 5.86 18.10
N ASN A 6 29.40 7.14 17.78
CA ASN A 6 30.57 7.93 17.36
C ASN A 6 31.62 8.03 18.48
N ALA A 7 31.20 7.96 19.75
CA ALA A 7 32.07 7.90 20.92
C ALA A 7 32.63 6.50 21.22
N GLY A 8 32.36 5.49 20.38
CA GLY A 8 32.86 4.12 20.52
C GLY A 8 31.91 3.15 21.22
N GLY A 9 30.65 3.53 21.43
CA GLY A 9 29.64 2.67 22.05
C GLY A 9 29.10 1.62 21.06
N VAL A 10 29.55 0.39 21.12
CA VAL A 10 29.19 -0.72 20.20
C VAL A 10 28.15 -1.69 20.74
N THR A 11 27.74 -1.56 22.01
CA THR A 11 26.83 -2.50 22.65
C THR A 11 25.52 -1.84 23.05
N ARG A 12 24.45 -2.64 23.18
CA ARG A 12 23.16 -2.17 23.73
C ARG A 12 23.30 -1.65 25.16
N LEU A 13 24.22 -2.26 25.95
CA LEU A 13 24.50 -1.87 27.29
C LEU A 13 25.07 -0.45 27.38
N SER A 14 25.91 -0.04 26.42
CA SER A 14 26.45 1.33 26.33
C SER A 14 25.35 2.38 26.24
N GLY A 15 24.31 2.13 25.39
CA GLY A 15 23.15 3.02 25.28
C GLY A 15 22.30 3.08 26.56
N MET A 16 22.12 1.94 27.24
CA MET A 16 21.39 1.89 28.51
C MET A 16 22.12 2.65 29.61
N ILE A 17 23.45 2.47 29.73
CA ILE A 17 24.28 3.19 30.68
C ILE A 17 24.26 4.69 30.40
N ALA A 18 24.35 5.11 29.15
CA ALA A 18 24.25 6.52 28.74
C ALA A 18 22.90 7.14 29.18
N GLY A 19 21.79 6.43 28.96
CA GLY A 19 20.47 6.84 29.45
C GLY A 19 20.37 6.94 30.97
N LEU A 20 20.91 5.95 31.67
CA LEU A 20 20.95 5.95 33.14
C LEU A 20 21.80 7.11 33.69
N MET A 21 22.95 7.38 33.08
CA MET A 21 23.80 8.53 33.45
C MET A 21 23.09 9.86 33.24
N LEU A 22 22.36 10.02 32.15
CA LEU A 22 21.55 11.23 31.93
C LEU A 22 20.47 11.38 33.02
N LEU A 23 19.82 10.29 33.40
CA LEU A 23 18.83 10.30 34.47
C LEU A 23 19.48 10.70 35.83
N VAL A 24 20.65 10.16 36.15
CA VAL A 24 21.42 10.52 37.38
C VAL A 24 21.81 11.99 37.36
N VAL A 25 22.30 12.51 36.22
CA VAL A 25 22.62 13.93 36.06
C VAL A 25 21.39 14.80 36.27
N MET A 26 20.25 14.42 35.70
CA MET A 26 19.02 15.18 35.80
C MET A 26 18.47 15.21 37.25
N LEU A 27 18.55 14.10 38.00
CA LEU A 27 17.99 14.00 39.35
C LEU A 27 18.94 14.49 40.43
N ALA A 28 20.23 14.16 40.33
CA ALA A 28 21.20 14.42 41.42
C ALA A 28 22.11 15.63 41.14
N PHE A 29 22.40 15.94 39.89
CA PHE A 29 23.37 16.95 39.49
C PHE A 29 22.78 18.12 38.68
N SER A 30 21.45 18.30 38.66
CA SER A 30 20.78 19.37 37.94
C SER A 30 21.27 20.77 38.35
N SER A 31 21.54 20.99 39.65
CA SER A 31 22.06 22.25 40.17
C SER A 31 23.47 22.59 39.67
N ILE A 32 24.31 21.57 39.48
CA ILE A 32 25.65 21.74 38.90
C ILE A 32 25.57 21.92 37.40
N ALA A 33 24.74 21.11 36.73
CA ALA A 33 24.52 21.20 35.28
C ALA A 33 23.96 22.57 34.84
N SER A 34 23.12 23.20 35.64
CA SER A 34 22.55 24.52 35.38
C SER A 34 23.59 25.67 35.42
N GLN A 35 24.77 25.44 36.01
CA GLN A 35 25.86 26.43 36.04
C GLN A 35 26.71 26.45 34.77
N ILE A 36 26.48 25.50 33.84
CA ILE A 36 27.19 25.46 32.55
C ILE A 36 26.74 26.64 31.70
N PRO A 37 27.66 27.53 31.26
CA PRO A 37 27.28 28.69 30.40
C PRO A 37 26.63 28.22 29.11
N ALA A 38 25.56 28.89 28.69
CA ALA A 38 24.84 28.59 27.45
C ALA A 38 25.76 28.65 26.20
N ALA A 39 26.78 29.50 26.21
CA ALA A 39 27.76 29.56 25.13
C ALA A 39 28.59 28.28 24.96
N VAL A 40 28.92 27.61 26.07
CA VAL A 40 29.61 26.31 26.04
C VAL A 40 28.71 25.23 25.45
N LEU A 41 27.46 25.19 25.89
CA LEU A 41 26.46 24.25 25.36
C LEU A 41 26.22 24.48 23.85
N ALA A 42 26.13 25.74 23.41
CA ALA A 42 25.99 26.08 22.01
C ALA A 42 27.19 25.60 21.17
N GLY A 43 28.43 25.79 21.65
CA GLY A 43 29.61 25.29 20.99
C GLY A 43 29.64 23.77 20.85
N ILE A 44 29.26 23.05 21.90
CA ILE A 44 29.16 21.59 21.90
C ILE A 44 28.07 21.14 20.90
N LEU A 45 26.88 21.77 20.91
CA LEU A 45 25.79 21.42 20.02
C LEU A 45 26.14 21.65 18.55
N ILE A 46 26.86 22.74 18.19
CA ILE A 46 27.35 22.98 16.83
C ILE A 46 28.31 21.86 16.41
N THR A 47 29.27 21.51 17.24
CA THR A 47 30.24 20.45 16.93
C THR A 47 29.58 19.10 16.76
N VAL A 48 28.64 18.74 17.65
CA VAL A 48 27.84 17.52 17.56
C VAL A 48 26.96 17.55 16.31
N GLY A 49 26.32 18.69 16.02
CA GLY A 49 25.47 18.86 14.84
C GLY A 49 26.22 18.57 13.54
N ILE A 50 27.44 19.11 13.40
CA ILE A 50 28.31 18.84 12.25
C ILE A 50 28.67 17.34 12.17
N GLY A 51 28.98 16.71 13.31
CA GLY A 51 29.36 15.30 13.37
C GLY A 51 28.22 14.31 13.14
N VAL A 52 26.96 14.73 13.33
CA VAL A 52 25.74 13.90 13.15
C VAL A 52 25.06 14.15 11.80
N MET A 53 25.47 15.20 11.07
CA MET A 53 24.89 15.55 9.78
C MET A 53 25.03 14.38 8.79
N ASP A 54 23.92 14.01 8.15
CA ASP A 54 23.90 12.98 7.10
C ASP A 54 24.38 13.55 5.74
N TYR A 55 25.69 13.65 5.58
CA TYR A 55 26.32 14.09 4.33
C TYR A 55 25.99 13.17 3.15
N LYS A 56 25.74 11.87 3.39
CA LYS A 56 25.36 10.92 2.33
C LYS A 56 23.96 11.21 1.81
N GLY A 57 23.01 11.45 2.72
CA GLY A 57 21.65 11.84 2.37
C GLY A 57 21.60 13.15 1.60
N LEU A 58 22.34 14.17 2.06
CA LEU A 58 22.45 15.45 1.37
C LEU A 58 23.03 15.32 -0.04
N LYS A 59 24.08 14.53 -0.21
CA LYS A 59 24.69 14.26 -1.53
C LYS A 59 23.79 13.45 -2.46
N ALA A 60 22.94 12.59 -1.92
CA ALA A 60 21.99 11.79 -2.68
C ALA A 60 20.72 12.57 -3.08
N MET A 61 20.42 13.71 -2.44
CA MET A 61 19.22 14.52 -2.65
C MET A 61 18.87 14.80 -4.13
N PRO A 62 19.82 15.13 -5.04
CA PRO A 62 19.51 15.36 -6.45
C PRO A 62 18.99 14.12 -7.19
N TYR A 63 19.24 12.92 -6.64
CA TYR A 63 18.85 11.63 -7.23
C TYR A 63 17.62 11.01 -6.56
N MET A 64 17.11 11.65 -5.51
CA MET A 64 15.91 11.20 -4.80
C MET A 64 14.62 11.65 -5.51
N PRO A 65 13.50 10.91 -5.37
CA PRO A 65 12.19 11.37 -5.80
C PRO A 65 11.86 12.74 -5.18
N LYS A 66 11.36 13.67 -6.00
CA LYS A 66 11.04 15.05 -5.55
C LYS A 66 10.14 15.08 -4.32
N SER A 67 9.23 14.13 -4.21
CA SER A 67 8.32 13.97 -3.08
C SER A 67 9.06 13.72 -1.76
N GLU A 68 10.08 12.86 -1.76
CA GLU A 68 10.86 12.54 -0.55
C GLU A 68 11.72 13.75 -0.13
N VAL A 69 12.30 14.47 -1.12
CA VAL A 69 13.07 15.71 -0.89
C VAL A 69 12.18 16.80 -0.26
N VAL A 70 10.94 16.95 -0.74
CA VAL A 70 9.99 17.93 -0.17
C VAL A 70 9.68 17.61 1.28
N ILE A 71 9.40 16.35 1.62
CA ILE A 71 9.16 15.94 3.02
C ILE A 71 10.37 16.26 3.89
N MET A 72 11.56 15.91 3.43
CA MET A 72 12.81 16.18 4.17
C MET A 72 12.99 17.66 4.45
N ILE A 73 12.76 18.53 3.46
CA ILE A 73 12.85 19.99 3.62
C ILE A 73 11.78 20.50 4.59
N VAL A 74 10.54 20.05 4.45
CA VAL A 74 9.43 20.45 5.34
C VAL A 74 9.75 20.08 6.79
N VAL A 75 10.19 18.84 7.04
CA VAL A 75 10.56 18.39 8.39
C VAL A 75 11.73 19.18 8.94
N LEU A 76 12.76 19.48 8.12
CA LEU A 76 13.92 20.27 8.52
C LEU A 76 13.51 21.70 8.93
N VAL A 77 12.69 22.35 8.13
CA VAL A 77 12.19 23.70 8.42
C VAL A 77 11.34 23.72 9.68
N LEU A 78 10.39 22.81 9.80
CA LEU A 78 9.53 22.70 10.99
C LEU A 78 10.34 22.40 12.26
N ALA A 79 11.35 21.53 12.18
CA ALA A 79 12.22 21.22 13.30
C ALA A 79 13.09 22.42 13.74
N SER A 80 13.48 23.25 12.78
CA SER A 80 14.34 24.42 13.04
C SER A 80 13.54 25.61 13.59
N VAL A 81 12.32 25.84 13.06
CA VAL A 81 11.51 27.05 13.38
C VAL A 81 10.54 26.80 14.54
N TRP A 82 10.06 25.59 14.68
CA TRP A 82 9.02 25.29 15.69
C TRP A 82 9.53 24.34 16.76
N ASN A 83 9.28 23.03 16.59
CA ASN A 83 9.63 22.01 17.57
C ASN A 83 9.94 20.68 16.89
N LEU A 84 11.04 20.05 17.29
CA LEU A 84 11.50 18.77 16.73
C LEU A 84 10.45 17.67 16.85
N VAL A 85 9.73 17.59 17.98
CA VAL A 85 8.73 16.53 18.22
C VAL A 85 7.57 16.63 17.25
N TYR A 86 7.02 17.85 17.06
CA TYR A 86 5.95 18.10 16.11
C TYR A 86 6.43 17.93 14.65
N ALA A 87 7.64 18.37 14.33
CA ALA A 87 8.20 18.22 13.00
C ALA A 87 8.32 16.74 12.60
N VAL A 88 8.84 15.90 13.50
CA VAL A 88 8.95 14.45 13.27
C VAL A 88 7.57 13.80 13.17
N GLY A 89 6.63 14.18 14.05
CA GLY A 89 5.26 13.68 14.00
C GLY A 89 4.56 13.98 12.67
N ILE A 90 4.61 15.23 12.23
CA ILE A 90 4.04 15.68 10.93
C ILE A 90 4.73 14.97 9.78
N GLY A 91 6.07 14.89 9.80
CA GLY A 91 6.85 14.20 8.78
C GLY A 91 6.49 12.72 8.66
N LEU A 92 6.29 12.04 9.78
CA LEU A 92 5.88 10.64 9.81
C LEU A 92 4.49 10.44 9.18
N VAL A 93 3.54 11.31 9.52
CA VAL A 93 2.18 11.26 8.93
C VAL A 93 2.25 11.46 7.42
N ILE A 94 2.94 12.50 6.94
CA ILE A 94 3.08 12.78 5.51
C ILE A 94 3.78 11.62 4.80
N ALA A 95 4.87 11.10 5.35
CA ALA A 95 5.60 9.97 4.78
C ALA A 95 4.74 8.71 4.69
N SER A 96 3.92 8.43 5.71
CA SER A 96 3.00 7.29 5.73
C SER A 96 1.92 7.41 4.66
N LEU A 97 1.32 8.59 4.50
CA LEU A 97 0.31 8.85 3.46
C LEU A 97 0.91 8.72 2.04
N MET A 98 2.12 9.22 1.84
CA MET A 98 2.80 9.11 0.55
C MET A 98 3.23 7.68 0.24
N PHE A 99 3.69 6.93 1.24
CA PHE A 99 3.97 5.50 1.09
C PHE A 99 2.71 4.73 0.68
N MET A 100 1.59 5.01 1.34
CA MET A 100 0.30 4.40 1.05
C MET A 100 -0.15 4.68 -0.40
N LYS A 101 -0.03 5.95 -0.85
CA LYS A 101 -0.29 6.31 -2.24
C LYS A 101 0.62 5.56 -3.21
N LYS A 102 1.93 5.50 -2.94
CA LYS A 102 2.91 4.81 -3.80
C LYS A 102 2.60 3.32 -3.94
N ILE A 103 2.16 2.65 -2.87
CA ILE A 103 1.71 1.25 -2.94
C ILE A 103 0.43 1.12 -3.77
N GLY A 104 -0.52 2.06 -3.63
CA GLY A 104 -1.73 2.10 -4.45
C GLY A 104 -1.41 2.23 -5.94
N ASP A 105 -0.56 3.20 -6.30
CA ASP A 105 -0.12 3.44 -7.69
C ASP A 105 0.55 2.17 -8.28
N LEU A 106 1.43 1.50 -7.53
CA LEU A 106 2.07 0.25 -7.97
C LEU A 106 1.07 -0.90 -8.17
N THR A 107 0.05 -0.99 -7.31
CA THR A 107 -1.02 -1.98 -7.44
C THR A 107 -1.84 -1.73 -8.71
N SER A 108 -2.12 -0.47 -9.04
CA SER A 108 -2.84 -0.06 -10.25
C SER A 108 -2.04 -0.34 -11.52
N GLU A 109 -0.76 0.04 -11.54
CA GLU A 109 0.11 -0.13 -12.72
C GLU A 109 0.24 -1.61 -13.14
N HIS A 110 0.12 -2.53 -12.19
CA HIS A 110 0.18 -3.97 -12.44
C HIS A 110 -1.20 -4.63 -12.62
N SER A 111 -2.29 -3.93 -12.34
CA SER A 111 -3.66 -4.44 -12.53
C SER A 111 -4.17 -4.07 -13.91
N GLU A 112 -4.66 -5.05 -14.65
CA GLU A 112 -5.07 -4.88 -16.04
C GLU A 112 -6.54 -5.27 -16.23
N VAL A 113 -7.20 -4.60 -17.17
CA VAL A 113 -8.50 -4.99 -17.73
C VAL A 113 -8.23 -5.41 -19.16
N THR A 114 -8.42 -6.69 -19.46
CA THR A 114 -8.09 -7.27 -20.76
C THR A 114 -9.30 -8.04 -21.28
N GLN A 115 -9.64 -7.90 -22.57
CA GLN A 115 -10.59 -8.80 -23.19
C GLN A 115 -9.98 -10.19 -23.33
N LEU A 116 -10.80 -11.23 -23.23
CA LEU A 116 -10.29 -12.61 -23.34
C LEU A 116 -9.63 -12.85 -24.70
N SER A 117 -10.16 -12.24 -25.76
CA SER A 117 -9.63 -12.30 -27.14
C SER A 117 -8.22 -11.69 -27.30
N ASP A 118 -7.82 -10.79 -26.40
CA ASP A 118 -6.55 -10.06 -26.50
C ASP A 118 -5.41 -10.75 -25.79
N ASN A 119 -5.68 -11.86 -25.08
CA ASN A 119 -4.68 -12.61 -24.34
C ASN A 119 -4.57 -14.06 -24.84
N GLU A 120 -3.57 -14.33 -25.63
CA GLU A 120 -3.31 -15.66 -26.26
C GLU A 120 -3.26 -16.80 -25.24
N ASN A 121 -2.73 -16.54 -24.04
CA ASN A 121 -2.63 -17.56 -22.98
C ASN A 121 -4.00 -17.98 -22.45
N TRP A 122 -4.94 -17.07 -22.37
CA TRP A 122 -6.30 -17.37 -21.89
C TRP A 122 -7.21 -17.80 -23.04
N GLU A 123 -7.00 -17.23 -24.24
CA GLU A 123 -7.76 -17.60 -25.43
C GLU A 123 -7.58 -19.07 -25.79
N SER A 124 -6.39 -19.61 -25.59
CA SER A 124 -6.03 -21.00 -25.93
C SER A 124 -6.55 -22.03 -24.91
N LEU A 125 -7.01 -21.61 -23.70
CA LEU A 125 -7.49 -22.52 -22.65
C LEU A 125 -8.76 -23.25 -23.04
N ILE A 126 -9.62 -22.64 -23.87
CA ILE A 126 -10.88 -23.26 -24.27
C ILE A 126 -11.31 -22.79 -25.67
N ASP A 127 -11.91 -23.68 -26.42
CA ASP A 127 -12.51 -23.40 -27.73
C ASP A 127 -13.91 -22.78 -27.52
N LEU A 128 -13.99 -21.45 -27.63
CA LEU A 128 -15.20 -20.64 -27.56
C LEU A 128 -15.39 -19.88 -28.87
N PRO A 129 -16.64 -19.69 -29.32
CA PRO A 129 -16.91 -18.82 -30.47
C PRO A 129 -16.40 -17.39 -30.23
N SER A 130 -15.83 -16.74 -31.26
CA SER A 130 -15.28 -15.38 -31.15
C SER A 130 -16.31 -14.37 -30.64
N ALA A 131 -17.58 -14.52 -30.98
CA ALA A 131 -18.66 -13.68 -30.47
C ALA A 131 -18.85 -13.77 -28.95
N VAL A 132 -18.53 -14.91 -28.34
CA VAL A 132 -18.57 -15.10 -26.87
C VAL A 132 -17.30 -14.58 -26.23
N LYS A 133 -16.14 -14.83 -26.82
CA LYS A 133 -14.83 -14.34 -26.33
C LYS A 133 -14.83 -12.82 -26.18
N ASN A 134 -15.39 -12.09 -27.14
CA ASN A 134 -15.47 -10.63 -27.12
C ASN A 134 -16.41 -10.07 -26.03
N GLN A 135 -17.30 -10.90 -25.45
CA GLN A 135 -18.17 -10.52 -24.35
C GLN A 135 -17.57 -10.85 -22.97
N ILE A 136 -16.40 -11.46 -22.90
CA ILE A 136 -15.72 -11.81 -21.67
C ILE A 136 -14.58 -10.84 -21.42
N VAL A 137 -14.64 -10.18 -20.28
CA VAL A 137 -13.57 -9.29 -19.81
C VAL A 137 -12.95 -9.89 -18.55
N VAL A 138 -11.63 -9.97 -18.53
CA VAL A 138 -10.86 -10.42 -17.40
C VAL A 138 -10.23 -9.21 -16.72
N LYS A 139 -10.55 -9.00 -15.44
CA LYS A 139 -9.89 -8.03 -14.60
C LYS A 139 -8.94 -8.76 -13.66
N GLN A 140 -7.65 -8.67 -13.95
CA GLN A 140 -6.63 -9.18 -13.05
C GLN A 140 -6.32 -8.14 -11.98
N ILE A 141 -6.45 -8.51 -10.71
CA ILE A 141 -6.15 -7.65 -9.56
C ILE A 141 -4.80 -8.09 -8.99
N LYS A 142 -3.80 -7.22 -9.11
CA LYS A 142 -2.44 -7.50 -8.63
C LYS A 142 -2.13 -6.65 -7.40
N GLY A 143 -1.97 -7.31 -6.26
CA GLY A 143 -1.64 -6.68 -4.99
C GLY A 143 -2.84 -6.44 -4.06
N PRO A 144 -2.62 -5.81 -2.90
CA PRO A 144 -3.64 -5.61 -1.89
C PRO A 144 -4.68 -4.56 -2.31
N LEU A 145 -5.94 -4.79 -1.96
CA LEU A 145 -7.02 -3.82 -2.11
C LEU A 145 -7.33 -3.16 -0.76
N PHE A 146 -6.95 -1.90 -0.63
CA PHE A 146 -7.06 -1.13 0.60
C PHE A 146 -7.38 0.33 0.29
N PHE A 147 -7.61 1.14 1.33
CA PHE A 147 -7.99 2.55 1.19
C PHE A 147 -7.14 3.32 0.15
N GLY A 148 -5.81 3.08 0.12
CA GLY A 148 -4.90 3.77 -0.79
C GLY A 148 -4.99 3.34 -2.26
N SER A 149 -5.69 2.24 -2.60
CA SER A 149 -5.86 1.72 -3.97
C SER A 149 -7.32 1.71 -4.46
N THR A 150 -8.27 2.20 -3.66
CA THR A 150 -9.69 2.16 -4.01
C THR A 150 -10.04 3.00 -5.23
N SER A 151 -9.46 4.20 -5.35
CA SER A 151 -9.72 5.12 -6.48
C SER A 151 -9.26 4.52 -7.81
N GLU A 152 -8.08 3.90 -7.80
CA GLU A 152 -7.50 3.23 -8.97
C GLU A 152 -8.32 2.00 -9.34
N PHE A 153 -8.78 1.25 -8.34
CA PHE A 153 -9.64 0.09 -8.56
C PHE A 153 -10.97 0.48 -9.20
N GLN A 154 -11.59 1.58 -8.74
CA GLN A 154 -12.79 2.14 -9.36
C GLN A 154 -12.55 2.62 -10.80
N SER A 155 -11.44 3.31 -11.05
CA SER A 155 -11.07 3.77 -12.39
C SER A 155 -10.88 2.61 -13.37
N LEU A 156 -10.24 1.52 -12.93
CA LEU A 156 -10.10 0.31 -13.73
C LEU A 156 -11.45 -0.38 -13.99
N ALA A 157 -12.36 -0.37 -13.01
CA ALA A 157 -13.70 -0.93 -13.19
C ALA A 157 -14.51 -0.17 -14.25
N GLN A 158 -14.35 1.15 -14.31
CA GLN A 158 -14.99 2.00 -15.34
C GLN A 158 -14.47 1.75 -16.77
N GLN A 159 -13.32 1.11 -16.93
CA GLN A 159 -12.77 0.75 -18.24
C GLN A 159 -13.40 -0.53 -18.82
N ILE A 160 -14.22 -1.24 -18.04
CA ILE A 160 -14.91 -2.44 -18.52
C ILE A 160 -15.99 -2.04 -19.52
N PRO A 161 -15.95 -2.54 -20.77
CA PRO A 161 -16.91 -2.19 -21.80
C PRO A 161 -18.36 -2.52 -21.42
N ASN A 162 -19.29 -1.70 -21.85
CA ASN A 162 -20.71 -1.95 -21.57
C ASN A 162 -21.23 -3.23 -22.24
N GLU A 163 -20.62 -3.64 -23.33
CA GLU A 163 -20.95 -4.84 -24.11
C GLU A 163 -20.48 -6.13 -23.43
N ALA A 164 -19.64 -6.03 -22.39
CA ALA A 164 -19.20 -7.19 -21.63
C ALA A 164 -20.39 -7.83 -20.89
N ALA A 165 -20.68 -9.09 -21.20
CA ALA A 165 -21.70 -9.89 -20.53
C ALA A 165 -21.14 -10.66 -19.34
N TYR A 166 -19.87 -11.01 -19.39
CA TYR A 166 -19.16 -11.78 -18.36
C TYR A 166 -17.93 -11.00 -17.90
N ILE A 167 -17.79 -10.86 -16.59
CA ILE A 167 -16.62 -10.24 -15.96
C ILE A 167 -15.96 -11.27 -15.05
N ILE A 168 -14.71 -11.59 -15.34
CA ILE A 168 -13.90 -12.49 -14.53
C ILE A 168 -12.94 -11.66 -13.71
N PHE A 169 -13.08 -11.68 -12.39
CA PHE A 169 -12.11 -11.11 -11.46
C PHE A 169 -11.07 -12.17 -11.08
N LYS A 170 -9.85 -12.02 -11.59
CA LYS A 170 -8.72 -12.89 -11.24
C LYS A 170 -8.01 -12.31 -10.00
N MET A 171 -8.05 -13.03 -8.88
CA MET A 171 -7.66 -12.56 -7.55
C MET A 171 -6.47 -13.31 -6.95
N ASP A 172 -5.72 -14.04 -7.76
CA ASP A 172 -4.56 -14.85 -7.33
C ASP A 172 -3.44 -14.05 -6.64
N SER A 173 -3.36 -12.77 -6.92
CA SER A 173 -2.35 -11.87 -6.36
C SER A 173 -2.89 -10.93 -5.28
N MET A 174 -4.19 -10.97 -4.98
CA MET A 174 -4.82 -10.18 -3.93
C MET A 174 -4.69 -10.89 -2.57
N GLN A 175 -3.57 -10.67 -1.88
CA GLN A 175 -3.31 -11.31 -0.59
C GLN A 175 -4.07 -10.67 0.58
N TYR A 176 -4.44 -9.42 0.45
CA TYR A 176 -5.06 -8.64 1.53
C TYR A 176 -6.12 -7.67 0.98
N MET A 177 -7.22 -7.58 1.72
CA MET A 177 -8.29 -6.61 1.53
C MET A 177 -8.66 -6.00 2.87
N ASP A 178 -8.72 -4.67 2.97
CA ASP A 178 -9.25 -3.98 4.14
C ASP A 178 -10.75 -3.66 3.97
N GLN A 179 -11.33 -3.01 4.97
CA GLN A 179 -12.74 -2.65 4.93
C GLN A 179 -13.09 -1.66 3.81
N SER A 180 -12.19 -0.71 3.51
CA SER A 180 -12.40 0.25 2.42
C SER A 180 -12.36 -0.43 1.06
N GLY A 181 -11.40 -1.34 0.86
CA GLY A 181 -11.32 -2.17 -0.34
C GLY A 181 -12.54 -3.08 -0.51
N LEU A 182 -13.02 -3.67 0.59
CA LEU A 182 -14.20 -4.52 0.59
C LEU A 182 -15.46 -3.77 0.14
N PHE A 183 -15.75 -2.61 0.71
CA PHE A 183 -16.91 -1.80 0.31
C PHE A 183 -16.79 -1.26 -1.10
N THR A 184 -15.59 -0.83 -1.51
CA THR A 184 -15.37 -0.40 -2.91
C THR A 184 -15.63 -1.55 -3.89
N MET A 185 -15.20 -2.77 -3.55
CA MET A 185 -15.46 -3.95 -4.37
C MET A 185 -16.97 -4.28 -4.39
N GLU A 186 -17.65 -4.23 -3.25
CA GLU A 186 -19.10 -4.42 -3.14
C GLU A 186 -19.87 -3.47 -4.05
N ASP A 187 -19.59 -2.16 -3.99
CA ASP A 187 -20.24 -1.14 -4.82
C ASP A 187 -20.09 -1.45 -6.31
N ILE A 188 -18.88 -1.83 -6.74
CA ILE A 188 -18.60 -2.18 -8.14
C ILE A 188 -19.33 -3.45 -8.57
N LEU A 189 -19.37 -4.47 -7.70
CA LEU A 189 -20.05 -5.71 -7.99
C LEU A 189 -21.57 -5.50 -8.09
N ILE A 190 -22.17 -4.70 -7.19
CA ILE A 190 -23.59 -4.31 -7.24
C ILE A 190 -23.89 -3.59 -8.54
N ASP A 191 -23.05 -2.65 -8.96
CA ASP A 191 -23.24 -1.90 -10.20
C ASP A 191 -23.24 -2.84 -11.41
N PHE A 192 -22.29 -3.75 -11.51
CA PHE A 192 -22.23 -4.71 -12.62
C PHE A 192 -23.40 -5.70 -12.62
N VAL A 193 -23.81 -6.20 -11.45
CA VAL A 193 -24.98 -7.07 -11.34
C VAL A 193 -26.26 -6.32 -11.75
N SER A 194 -26.39 -5.04 -11.35
CA SER A 194 -27.54 -4.21 -11.77
C SER A 194 -27.62 -3.98 -13.28
N GLN A 195 -26.46 -3.98 -13.95
CA GLN A 195 -26.36 -3.92 -15.42
C GLN A 195 -26.62 -5.28 -16.10
N GLY A 196 -26.95 -6.33 -15.34
CA GLY A 196 -27.20 -7.68 -15.86
C GLY A 196 -25.95 -8.46 -16.25
N LYS A 197 -24.75 -8.00 -15.84
CA LYS A 197 -23.50 -8.69 -16.10
C LYS A 197 -23.31 -9.87 -15.15
N LYS A 198 -22.77 -10.98 -15.64
CA LYS A 198 -22.42 -12.13 -14.82
C LYS A 198 -20.99 -12.01 -14.34
N ILE A 199 -20.80 -12.11 -13.02
CA ILE A 199 -19.51 -11.98 -12.38
C ILE A 199 -19.02 -13.34 -11.94
N LEU A 200 -17.74 -13.62 -12.24
CA LEU A 200 -17.05 -14.83 -11.81
C LEU A 200 -15.77 -14.42 -11.05
N LEU A 201 -15.53 -15.10 -9.95
CA LEU A 201 -14.33 -14.89 -9.13
C LEU A 201 -13.39 -16.08 -9.32
N VAL A 202 -12.12 -15.82 -9.65
CA VAL A 202 -11.13 -16.85 -9.91
C VAL A 202 -9.95 -16.69 -8.97
N ASN A 203 -9.50 -17.79 -8.37
CA ASN A 203 -8.36 -17.85 -7.45
C ASN A 203 -8.49 -16.89 -6.27
N VAL A 204 -9.64 -16.86 -5.61
CA VAL A 204 -9.85 -16.00 -4.43
C VAL A 204 -9.06 -16.56 -3.25
N LEU A 205 -8.12 -15.77 -2.74
CA LEU A 205 -7.30 -16.15 -1.60
C LEU A 205 -8.09 -16.16 -0.28
N PRO A 206 -7.65 -16.89 0.76
CA PRO A 206 -8.44 -17.12 1.98
C PRO A 206 -8.90 -15.84 2.70
N GLN A 207 -8.04 -14.82 2.81
CA GLN A 207 -8.38 -13.60 3.54
C GLN A 207 -9.43 -12.75 2.79
N PRO A 208 -9.28 -12.42 1.47
CA PRO A 208 -10.34 -11.78 0.71
C PRO A 208 -11.65 -12.59 0.68
N LYS A 209 -11.57 -13.92 0.53
CA LYS A 209 -12.75 -14.78 0.55
C LYS A 209 -13.53 -14.64 1.85
N ALA A 210 -12.84 -14.74 2.98
CA ALA A 210 -13.47 -14.60 4.30
C ALA A 210 -14.09 -13.19 4.50
N MET A 211 -13.53 -12.16 3.89
CA MET A 211 -14.09 -10.79 3.94
C MET A 211 -15.37 -10.68 3.12
N LEU A 212 -15.38 -11.24 1.90
CA LEU A 212 -16.55 -11.25 1.01
C LEU A 212 -17.72 -12.08 1.60
N GLU A 213 -17.41 -13.20 2.24
CA GLU A 213 -18.42 -14.05 2.93
C GLU A 213 -19.00 -13.35 4.16
N ARG A 214 -18.21 -12.56 4.88
CA ARG A 214 -18.63 -11.90 6.14
C ARG A 214 -19.72 -10.84 5.94
N ILE A 215 -19.79 -10.20 4.78
CA ILE A 215 -20.81 -9.19 4.46
C ILE A 215 -21.80 -9.69 3.40
N ASP A 216 -21.92 -11.01 3.24
CA ASP A 216 -22.88 -11.68 2.37
C ASP A 216 -22.72 -11.32 0.86
N ILE A 217 -21.57 -10.80 0.41
CA ILE A 217 -21.29 -10.71 -1.03
C ILE A 217 -21.29 -12.13 -1.61
N ILE A 218 -20.70 -13.07 -0.91
CA ILE A 218 -20.79 -14.49 -1.16
C ILE A 218 -21.66 -15.09 -0.04
N PRO A 219 -22.80 -15.74 -0.30
CA PRO A 219 -23.35 -16.13 -1.61
C PRO A 219 -24.43 -15.19 -2.16
N ALA A 220 -24.82 -14.11 -1.47
CA ALA A 220 -26.04 -13.38 -1.82
C ALA A 220 -25.92 -12.56 -3.12
N LEU A 221 -24.79 -11.87 -3.35
CA LEU A 221 -24.57 -11.12 -4.57
C LEU A 221 -23.88 -11.96 -5.65
N ILE A 222 -22.90 -12.77 -5.26
CA ILE A 222 -22.19 -13.69 -6.14
C ILE A 222 -22.42 -15.10 -5.64
N PRO A 223 -23.20 -15.93 -6.37
CA PRO A 223 -23.44 -17.33 -6.02
C PRO A 223 -22.15 -18.12 -5.85
N SER A 224 -22.12 -19.06 -4.92
CA SER A 224 -20.92 -19.87 -4.67
C SER A 224 -20.45 -20.67 -5.90
N GLU A 225 -21.36 -20.98 -6.81
CA GLU A 225 -21.07 -21.64 -8.09
C GLU A 225 -20.34 -20.75 -9.11
N HIS A 226 -20.21 -19.42 -8.84
CA HIS A 226 -19.45 -18.47 -9.64
C HIS A 226 -18.03 -18.25 -9.11
N ILE A 227 -17.57 -19.11 -8.17
CA ILE A 227 -16.22 -19.04 -7.59
C ILE A 227 -15.40 -20.24 -8.05
N PHE A 228 -14.29 -19.99 -8.70
CA PHE A 228 -13.47 -21.01 -9.33
C PHE A 228 -12.02 -20.99 -8.84
N GLU A 229 -11.39 -22.15 -8.82
CA GLU A 229 -9.98 -22.31 -8.46
C GLU A 229 -9.05 -22.12 -9.68
N SER A 230 -9.60 -22.16 -10.90
CA SER A 230 -8.83 -21.97 -12.12
C SER A 230 -9.59 -21.12 -13.15
N MET A 231 -8.82 -20.50 -14.06
CA MET A 231 -9.39 -19.78 -15.20
C MET A 231 -10.14 -20.72 -16.14
N GLU A 232 -9.61 -21.92 -16.33
CA GLU A 232 -10.19 -22.94 -17.21
C GLU A 232 -11.58 -23.37 -16.76
N ASP A 233 -11.79 -23.60 -15.44
CA ASP A 233 -13.09 -23.96 -14.89
C ASP A 233 -14.12 -22.84 -15.09
N SER A 234 -13.71 -21.59 -14.91
CA SER A 234 -14.58 -20.43 -15.12
C SER A 234 -15.01 -20.27 -16.58
N LEU A 235 -14.12 -20.53 -17.52
CA LEU A 235 -14.42 -20.49 -18.95
C LEU A 235 -15.30 -21.68 -19.37
N THR A 236 -15.10 -22.86 -18.80
CA THR A 236 -15.92 -24.04 -19.01
C THR A 236 -17.36 -23.79 -18.57
N PHE A 237 -17.53 -23.16 -17.40
CA PHE A 237 -18.85 -22.76 -16.91
C PHE A 237 -19.57 -21.79 -17.85
N ILE A 238 -18.85 -20.79 -18.41
CA ILE A 238 -19.43 -19.88 -19.42
C ILE A 238 -19.86 -20.65 -20.67
N LYS A 239 -19.07 -21.62 -21.12
CA LYS A 239 -19.38 -22.47 -22.29
C LYS A 239 -20.66 -23.29 -22.08
N GLU A 240 -20.82 -23.88 -20.90
CA GLU A 240 -22.00 -24.67 -20.55
C GLU A 240 -23.28 -23.83 -20.52
N ILE A 241 -23.23 -22.62 -19.94
CA ILE A 241 -24.37 -21.69 -19.90
C ILE A 241 -24.81 -21.25 -21.31
N LYS A 242 -23.86 -21.07 -22.22
CA LYS A 242 -24.16 -20.62 -23.59
C LYS A 242 -24.70 -21.74 -24.48
N ASN A 243 -24.44 -23.00 -24.12
CA ASN A 243 -24.90 -24.17 -24.87
C ASN A 243 -26.29 -24.67 -24.41
N ASN A 244 -26.78 -24.20 -23.27
CA ASN A 244 -28.12 -24.42 -22.74
C ASN A 244 -29.04 -23.25 -23.05
#